data_c16909e8f80679c81108e4b86ba26259
#
_entry.id   c16909e8f80679c81108e4b86ba26259
#
_cell.length_a   1.000
_cell.length_b   1.000
_cell.length_c   1.000
_cell.angle_alpha   90.00
_cell.angle_beta   90.00
_cell.angle_gamma   90.00
#
_symmetry.space_group_name_H-M   'P 1'
#
loop_
_entity.id
_entity.type
_entity.pdbx_description
1 polymer ?
#
loop_
_entity_poly.entity_id
_entity_poly.type
_entity_poly.pdbx_seq_one_letter_code
_entity_poly.pdbx_strand_id
1 'polypeptide(L)'
;MIYGGVGVDTVYPDSIYIGKGVRITAGTKILTHYLDPSQPGVHFLRGEVHIEDDVFIGLNVCICSSVTIGKGAIIGAGSVVTKDIPPYQVWAGNPARYIKDRAK
;
A
#
# COMPACT_ATOMS: atom_id res chain seq x y z
N MET A 1 -4.43 12.26 6.09
CA MET A 1 -5.70 12.58 5.39
C MET A 1 -5.94 11.60 4.25
N ILE A 2 -7.14 11.11 4.14
CA ILE A 2 -7.53 10.17 3.10
C ILE A 2 -8.53 10.87 2.19
N TYR A 3 -8.21 10.94 0.90
CA TYR A 3 -9.07 11.63 -0.08
C TYR A 3 -10.15 10.68 -0.62
N GLY A 4 -11.17 11.25 -1.24
CA GLY A 4 -12.27 10.48 -1.83
C GLY A 4 -11.80 9.52 -2.92
N GLY A 5 -12.56 8.45 -3.15
CA GLY A 5 -12.24 7.42 -4.12
C GLY A 5 -11.19 6.40 -3.68
N VAL A 6 -10.71 6.49 -2.44
CA VAL A 6 -9.84 5.45 -1.87
C VAL A 6 -10.69 4.23 -1.52
N GLY A 7 -10.28 3.06 -2.02
CA GLY A 7 -10.91 1.78 -1.69
C GLY A 7 -10.10 1.04 -0.64
N VAL A 8 -10.70 0.81 0.51
CA VAL A 8 -10.09 0.01 1.59
C VAL A 8 -10.88 -1.28 1.69
N ASP A 9 -10.15 -2.40 1.72
CA ASP A 9 -10.76 -3.71 1.84
C ASP A 9 -11.44 -3.86 3.20
N THR A 10 -12.74 -4.12 3.19
CA THR A 10 -13.54 -4.26 4.40
C THR A 10 -13.72 -5.72 4.85
N VAL A 11 -13.21 -6.69 4.11
CA VAL A 11 -13.30 -8.12 4.49
C VAL A 11 -12.49 -8.37 5.76
N TYR A 12 -11.31 -7.78 5.86
CA TYR A 12 -10.46 -7.88 7.04
C TYR A 12 -10.01 -6.49 7.51
N PRO A 13 -10.93 -5.69 8.10
CA PRO A 13 -10.60 -4.32 8.45
C PRO A 13 -9.49 -4.19 9.50
N ASP A 14 -9.32 -5.19 10.37
CA ASP A 14 -8.26 -5.20 11.37
C ASP A 14 -6.87 -5.47 10.79
N SER A 15 -6.80 -5.78 9.50
CA SER A 15 -5.55 -6.07 8.83
C SER A 15 -4.88 -4.84 8.23
N ILE A 16 -5.46 -3.66 8.42
CA ILE A 16 -4.91 -2.41 7.91
C ILE A 16 -4.62 -1.47 9.06
N TYR A 17 -3.35 -1.09 9.20
CA TYR A 17 -2.90 -0.05 10.11
C TYR A 17 -2.44 1.16 9.31
N ILE A 18 -2.95 2.34 9.67
CA ILE A 18 -2.58 3.61 9.04
C ILE A 18 -2.13 4.56 10.14
N GLY A 19 -0.87 4.98 10.07
CA GLY A 19 -0.26 5.87 11.04
C GLY A 19 -0.75 7.31 10.96
N LYS A 20 -0.10 8.18 11.73
CA LYS A 20 -0.43 9.60 11.78
C LYS A 20 0.17 10.34 10.60
N GLY A 21 -0.52 11.36 10.12
CA GLY A 21 -0.02 12.22 9.04
C GLY A 21 0.04 11.53 7.68
N VAL A 22 -0.54 10.36 7.54
CA VAL A 22 -0.59 9.63 6.28
C VAL A 22 -1.55 10.34 5.31
N ARG A 23 -1.12 10.46 4.05
CA ARG A 23 -1.95 11.00 2.98
C ARG A 23 -2.12 9.94 1.90
N ILE A 24 -3.36 9.53 1.70
CA ILE A 24 -3.72 8.57 0.67
C ILE A 24 -4.62 9.29 -0.32
N THR A 25 -4.18 9.39 -1.57
CA THR A 25 -4.89 10.18 -2.56
C THR A 25 -5.87 9.34 -3.38
N ALA A 26 -6.68 10.00 -4.18
CA ALA A 26 -7.84 9.40 -4.82
C ALA A 26 -7.51 8.19 -5.69
N GLY A 27 -8.43 7.23 -5.72
CA GLY A 27 -8.32 6.05 -6.56
C GLY A 27 -7.42 4.93 -6.02
N THR A 28 -6.70 5.18 -4.93
CA THR A 28 -5.85 4.15 -4.30
C THR A 28 -6.69 3.03 -3.71
N LYS A 29 -6.25 1.79 -3.91
CA LYS A 29 -6.91 0.59 -3.38
C LYS A 29 -5.96 -0.15 -2.46
N ILE A 30 -6.45 -0.54 -1.29
CA ILE A 30 -5.71 -1.34 -0.31
C ILE A 30 -6.46 -2.65 -0.12
N LEU A 31 -5.82 -3.75 -0.47
CA LEU A 31 -6.41 -5.08 -0.40
C LEU A 31 -5.79 -5.88 0.74
N THR A 32 -6.60 -6.70 1.41
CA THR A 32 -6.16 -7.55 2.52
C THR A 32 -6.43 -9.02 2.27
N HIS A 33 -6.95 -9.37 1.11
CA HIS A 33 -7.11 -10.77 0.74
C HIS A 33 -6.78 -10.94 -0.74
N TYR A 34 -6.15 -12.03 -1.05
CA TYR A 34 -5.61 -12.33 -2.37
C TYR A 34 -5.91 -13.78 -2.73
N LEU A 35 -6.11 -14.05 -4.02
CA LEU A 35 -6.27 -15.44 -4.48
C LEU A 35 -4.97 -16.20 -4.22
N ASP A 36 -5.10 -17.39 -3.66
CA ASP A 36 -3.98 -18.31 -3.46
C ASP A 36 -3.79 -19.15 -4.73
N PRO A 37 -2.77 -18.87 -5.54
CA PRO A 37 -2.55 -19.61 -6.78
C PRO A 37 -1.93 -20.99 -6.57
N SER A 38 -1.52 -21.32 -5.35
CA SER A 38 -0.94 -22.62 -5.04
C SER A 38 -1.99 -23.71 -4.84
N GLN A 39 -3.27 -23.33 -4.79
CA GLN A 39 -4.37 -24.27 -4.59
C GLN A 39 -5.36 -24.21 -5.75
N PRO A 40 -5.92 -25.36 -6.15
CA PRO A 40 -6.97 -25.37 -7.17
C PRO A 40 -8.25 -24.74 -6.65
N GLY A 41 -9.03 -24.12 -7.53
CA GLY A 41 -10.27 -23.46 -7.17
C GLY A 41 -10.02 -22.07 -6.58
N VAL A 42 -10.98 -21.60 -5.76
CA VAL A 42 -10.94 -20.26 -5.19
C VAL A 42 -10.62 -20.34 -3.70
N HIS A 43 -9.39 -20.05 -3.35
CA HIS A 43 -8.91 -19.96 -1.97
C HIS A 43 -8.19 -18.63 -1.79
N PHE A 44 -8.40 -17.96 -0.65
CA PHE A 44 -7.82 -16.65 -0.41
C PHE A 44 -6.75 -16.70 0.67
N LEU A 45 -5.67 -15.93 0.45
CA LEU A 45 -4.69 -15.58 1.46
C LEU A 45 -5.11 -14.29 2.12
N ARG A 46 -4.93 -14.19 3.44
CA ARG A 46 -5.12 -12.94 4.19
C ARG A 46 -3.78 -12.23 4.31
N GLY A 47 -3.76 -10.94 3.98
CA GLY A 47 -2.59 -10.11 4.14
C GLY A 47 -2.79 -9.03 5.20
N GLU A 48 -1.68 -8.43 5.64
CA GLU A 48 -1.68 -7.29 6.53
C GLU A 48 -0.93 -6.14 5.89
N VAL A 49 -1.50 -4.95 5.99
CA VAL A 49 -0.90 -3.73 5.46
C VAL A 49 -0.65 -2.77 6.60
N HIS A 50 0.61 -2.37 6.79
CA HIS A 50 1.03 -1.38 7.76
C HIS A 50 1.58 -0.17 7.03
N ILE A 51 0.91 0.96 7.18
CA ILE A 51 1.36 2.24 6.63
C ILE A 51 1.77 3.10 7.81
N GLU A 52 3.07 3.34 7.91
CA GLU A 52 3.64 4.07 9.03
C GLU A 52 3.38 5.57 8.90
N ASP A 53 3.86 6.35 9.89
CA ASP A 53 3.57 7.78 9.95
C ASP A 53 4.15 8.54 8.74
N ASP A 54 3.49 9.62 8.34
CA ASP A 54 3.94 10.58 7.34
C ASP A 54 4.19 10.01 5.94
N VAL A 55 3.57 8.88 5.63
CA VAL A 55 3.61 8.29 4.29
C VAL A 55 2.71 9.07 3.34
N PHE A 56 3.18 9.27 2.12
CA PHE A 56 2.38 9.87 1.05
C PHE A 56 2.17 8.84 -0.06
N ILE A 57 0.91 8.58 -0.38
CA ILE A 57 0.52 7.65 -1.44
C ILE A 57 -0.16 8.44 -2.56
N GLY A 58 0.44 8.40 -3.74
CA GLY A 58 -0.07 9.08 -4.93
C GLY A 58 -1.37 8.50 -5.46
N LEU A 59 -1.87 9.09 -6.55
CA LEU A 59 -3.14 8.70 -7.14
C LEU A 59 -3.11 7.27 -7.71
N ASN A 60 -4.22 6.56 -7.58
CA ASN A 60 -4.43 5.26 -8.22
C ASN A 60 -3.35 4.22 -7.91
N VAL A 61 -2.83 4.23 -6.70
CA VAL A 61 -1.90 3.21 -6.22
C VAL A 61 -2.68 1.95 -5.82
N CYS A 62 -2.15 0.78 -6.13
CA CYS A 62 -2.69 -0.48 -5.67
C CYS A 62 -1.72 -1.12 -4.67
N ILE A 63 -2.19 -1.36 -3.45
CA ILE A 63 -1.45 -2.12 -2.44
C ILE A 63 -2.12 -3.49 -2.37
N CYS A 64 -1.45 -4.49 -2.94
CA CYS A 64 -2.04 -5.80 -3.18
C CYS A 64 -1.22 -6.94 -2.59
N SER A 65 -0.42 -6.65 -1.59
CA SER A 65 0.38 -7.65 -0.88
C SER A 65 0.48 -7.28 0.59
N SER A 66 0.85 -8.26 1.40
CA SER A 66 1.16 -8.04 2.81
C SER A 66 2.45 -7.23 2.90
N VAL A 67 2.36 -5.95 3.22
CA VAL A 67 3.51 -5.03 3.17
C VAL A 67 3.51 -4.07 4.34
N THR A 68 4.70 -3.60 4.69
CA THR A 68 4.94 -2.46 5.56
C THR A 68 5.53 -1.33 4.73
N ILE A 69 4.88 -0.17 4.78
CA ILE A 69 5.36 1.05 4.13
C ILE A 69 5.96 1.92 5.22
N GLY A 70 7.27 2.10 5.16
CA GLY A 70 8.05 2.74 6.22
C GLY A 70 7.73 4.23 6.36
N LYS A 71 8.01 4.76 7.57
CA LYS A 71 7.74 6.15 7.91
C LYS A 71 8.31 7.11 6.86
N GLY A 72 7.50 8.06 6.46
CA GLY A 72 7.91 9.11 5.52
C GLY A 72 8.11 8.66 4.08
N ALA A 73 7.79 7.42 3.73
CA ALA A 73 7.91 6.95 2.35
C ALA A 73 6.93 7.66 1.42
N ILE A 74 7.29 7.74 0.15
CA ILE A 74 6.42 8.27 -0.91
C ILE A 74 6.24 7.19 -1.96
N ILE A 75 4.99 6.96 -2.34
CA ILE A 75 4.63 6.06 -3.43
C ILE A 75 4.07 6.88 -4.58
N GLY A 76 4.72 6.81 -5.74
CA GLY A 76 4.30 7.55 -6.93
C GLY A 76 2.97 7.08 -7.48
N ALA A 77 2.26 7.97 -8.19
CA ALA A 77 0.95 7.68 -8.77
C ALA A 77 1.00 6.47 -9.71
N GLY A 78 -0.07 5.69 -9.70
CA GLY A 78 -0.21 4.53 -10.58
C GLY A 78 0.63 3.32 -10.20
N SER A 79 1.30 3.35 -9.06
CA SER A 79 2.19 2.26 -8.64
C SER A 79 1.42 1.04 -8.13
N VAL A 80 2.05 -0.13 -8.26
CA VAL A 80 1.56 -1.38 -7.67
C VAL A 80 2.57 -1.84 -6.63
N VAL A 81 2.19 -1.79 -5.36
CA VAL A 81 3.09 -2.10 -4.24
C VAL A 81 3.00 -3.59 -3.92
N THR A 82 4.11 -4.29 -4.07
CA THR A 82 4.20 -5.74 -3.86
C THR A 82 5.26 -6.13 -2.82
N LYS A 83 6.03 -5.17 -2.33
CA LYS A 83 7.11 -5.39 -1.36
C LYS A 83 7.10 -4.30 -0.30
N ASP A 84 7.74 -4.58 0.83
CA ASP A 84 7.97 -3.58 1.86
C ASP A 84 8.76 -2.40 1.29
N ILE A 85 8.39 -1.20 1.75
CA ILE A 85 9.06 0.03 1.35
C ILE A 85 9.77 0.61 2.56
N PRO A 86 11.12 0.77 2.48
CA PRO A 86 11.88 1.34 3.59
C PRO A 86 11.51 2.79 3.90
N PRO A 87 11.76 3.25 5.13
CA PRO A 87 11.46 4.63 5.50
C PRO A 87 12.18 5.65 4.62
N TYR A 88 11.50 6.77 4.36
CA TYR A 88 12.04 7.92 3.64
C TYR A 88 12.60 7.60 2.25
N GLN A 89 11.98 6.64 1.59
CA GLN A 89 12.29 6.33 0.19
C GLN A 89 11.11 6.66 -0.72
N VAL A 90 11.41 6.99 -1.95
CA VAL A 90 10.43 7.19 -3.02
C VAL A 90 10.44 5.98 -3.93
N TRP A 91 9.30 5.34 -4.05
CA TRP A 91 9.11 4.17 -4.90
C TRP A 91 7.99 4.42 -5.90
N ALA A 92 8.11 3.88 -7.09
CA ALA A 92 7.09 4.01 -8.12
C ALA A 92 7.18 2.88 -9.15
N GLY A 93 6.11 2.70 -9.90
CA GLY A 93 6.03 1.76 -11.01
C GLY A 93 5.17 0.53 -10.73
N ASN A 94 5.14 -0.37 -11.69
CA ASN A 94 4.41 -1.64 -11.62
C ASN A 94 5.34 -2.80 -12.05
N PRO A 95 5.85 -3.60 -11.11
CA PRO A 95 5.77 -3.42 -9.66
C PRO A 95 6.60 -2.20 -9.20
N ALA A 96 6.23 -1.64 -8.06
CA ALA A 96 6.94 -0.48 -7.53
C ALA A 96 8.41 -0.82 -7.24
N ARG A 97 9.28 0.12 -7.57
CA ARG A 97 10.75 0.00 -7.41
C ARG A 97 11.29 1.27 -6.79
N TYR A 98 12.42 1.15 -6.11
CA TYR A 98 13.14 2.28 -5.54
C TYR A 98 13.53 3.28 -6.62
N ILE A 99 13.23 4.55 -6.38
CA ILE A 99 13.60 5.66 -7.26
C ILE A 99 14.72 6.50 -6.64
N LYS A 100 14.50 6.96 -5.40
CA LYS A 100 15.46 7.81 -4.68
C LYS A 100 15.07 7.92 -3.22
N ASP A 101 15.94 8.53 -2.43
CA ASP A 101 15.62 8.88 -1.05
C ASP A 101 14.82 10.17 -1.01
N ARG A 102 13.95 10.25 0.00
CA ARG A 102 13.24 11.48 0.33
C ARG A 102 14.02 12.28 1.36
N ALA A 103 14.02 13.60 1.24
CA ALA A 103 14.54 14.46 2.30
C ALA A 103 13.74 14.27 3.60
N LYS A 104 14.47 14.14 4.67
CA LYS A 104 13.86 13.96 6.01
C LYS A 104 13.43 15.27 6.62
#